data_396a2e2ced3110718a8cafa1c045bfc9
#
_entry.id   396a2e2ced3110718a8cafa1c045bfc9
#
_cell.length_a   1.000
_cell.length_b   1.000
_cell.length_c   1.000
_cell.angle_alpha   90.00
_cell.angle_beta   90.00
_cell.angle_gamma   90.00
#
_symmetry.space_group_name_H-M   'P 1'
#
loop_
_entity.id
_entity.type
_entity.pdbx_description
1 polymer ?
#
loop_
_entity_poly.entity_id
_entity_poly.type
_entity_poly.pdbx_seq_one_letter_code
_entity_poly.pdbx_strand_id
1 'polypeptide(L)'
;GMRAVCSLGLPEACWPSRSPEAGVHFLKEAIDTAAEMGAEALTGVIYGGIGERTGKPPTECELDNVARCLGAAATHAKARGILLGIEPVNRYETHLLNTGWQARAMIERVGAENLFIHLDTYHMHIEEKGIAQGILAAREHLRYIHLSESDRGVPGKGNVSWDEIYGALAAIGFRGGLAMESFMNMPPEFAFGLSVWRPV
;
A
#
# COMPACT_ATOMS: atom_id res chain seq x y z
N GLY A 1 -13.16 1.67 21.83
CA GLY A 1 -12.76 0.38 21.29
C GLY A 1 -11.59 0.53 20.33
N MET A 2 -10.93 -0.56 20.01
CA MET A 2 -9.87 -0.59 18.98
C MET A 2 -10.50 -0.60 17.59
N ARG A 3 -9.82 0.02 16.62
CA ARG A 3 -10.15 -0.03 15.19
C ARG A 3 -9.15 -0.96 14.52
N ALA A 4 -9.63 -1.88 13.71
CA ALA A 4 -8.78 -2.84 13.00
C ALA A 4 -8.65 -2.46 11.52
N VAL A 5 -7.43 -2.52 10.99
CA VAL A 5 -7.12 -2.43 9.57
C VAL A 5 -6.31 -3.68 9.23
N CYS A 6 -6.72 -4.38 8.17
CA CYS A 6 -6.00 -5.54 7.67
C CYS A 6 -5.09 -5.12 6.52
N SER A 7 -3.90 -5.72 6.43
CA SER A 7 -2.97 -5.49 5.32
C SER A 7 -2.50 -6.82 4.74
N LEU A 8 -2.32 -6.88 3.43
CA LEU A 8 -1.80 -8.04 2.73
C LEU A 8 -1.13 -7.69 1.39
N GLY A 9 -0.34 -8.63 0.86
CA GLY A 9 0.07 -8.68 -0.55
C GLY A 9 -0.50 -9.94 -1.20
N LEU A 10 -0.69 -9.93 -2.52
CA LEU A 10 -1.26 -11.07 -3.22
C LEU A 10 -0.19 -12.14 -3.50
N PRO A 11 -0.55 -13.44 -3.40
CA PRO A 11 0.30 -14.51 -3.88
C PRO A 11 0.45 -14.46 -5.41
N GLU A 12 1.56 -14.99 -5.93
CA GLU A 12 1.92 -14.87 -7.36
C GLU A 12 0.83 -15.33 -8.32
N ALA A 13 0.15 -16.42 -8.00
CA ALA A 13 -0.96 -16.94 -8.83
C ALA A 13 -2.15 -15.97 -8.95
N CYS A 14 -2.24 -14.97 -8.06
CA CYS A 14 -3.34 -14.02 -7.97
C CYS A 14 -2.94 -12.58 -8.36
N TRP A 15 -1.74 -12.36 -8.94
CA TRP A 15 -1.31 -11.03 -9.35
C TRP A 15 -2.20 -10.46 -10.46
N PRO A 16 -2.92 -9.35 -10.21
CA PRO A 16 -3.91 -8.82 -11.15
C PRO A 16 -3.35 -8.45 -12.52
N SER A 17 -2.09 -8.01 -12.60
CA SER A 17 -1.44 -7.67 -13.87
C SER A 17 -1.48 -8.80 -14.89
N ARG A 18 -1.43 -10.06 -14.41
CA ARG A 18 -1.38 -11.29 -15.22
C ARG A 18 -2.64 -12.15 -15.13
N SER A 19 -3.28 -12.17 -13.96
CA SER A 19 -4.41 -13.05 -13.64
C SER A 19 -5.51 -12.26 -12.90
N PRO A 20 -6.14 -11.27 -13.54
CA PRO A 20 -7.08 -10.38 -12.86
C PRO A 20 -8.28 -11.11 -12.26
N GLU A 21 -8.75 -12.19 -12.89
CA GLU A 21 -9.87 -12.99 -12.38
C GLU A 21 -9.49 -13.75 -11.08
N ALA A 22 -8.28 -14.32 -11.02
CA ALA A 22 -7.78 -14.95 -9.81
C ALA A 22 -7.55 -13.91 -8.70
N GLY A 23 -7.05 -12.73 -9.06
CA GLY A 23 -6.91 -11.58 -8.14
C GLY A 23 -8.26 -11.16 -7.56
N VAL A 24 -9.29 -11.03 -8.37
CA VAL A 24 -10.66 -10.71 -7.92
C VAL A 24 -11.18 -11.76 -6.95
N HIS A 25 -11.00 -13.05 -7.25
CA HIS A 25 -11.47 -14.13 -6.37
C HIS A 25 -10.77 -14.06 -5.00
N PHE A 26 -9.45 -13.98 -4.98
CA PHE A 26 -8.66 -13.88 -3.76
C PHE A 26 -9.04 -12.64 -2.92
N LEU A 27 -9.18 -11.47 -3.57
CA LEU A 27 -9.53 -10.24 -2.87
C LEU A 27 -10.94 -10.30 -2.26
N LYS A 28 -11.91 -10.94 -2.92
CA LYS A 28 -13.25 -11.12 -2.35
C LYS A 28 -13.22 -11.95 -1.06
N GLU A 29 -12.50 -13.05 -1.04
CA GLU A 29 -12.33 -13.89 0.16
C GLU A 29 -11.61 -13.11 1.28
N ALA A 30 -10.56 -12.35 0.96
CA ALA A 30 -9.85 -11.51 1.91
C ALA A 30 -10.74 -10.39 2.49
N ILE A 31 -11.57 -9.76 1.65
CA ILE A 31 -12.53 -8.74 2.06
C ILE A 31 -13.59 -9.34 2.99
N ASP A 32 -14.12 -10.52 2.68
CA ASP A 32 -15.10 -11.20 3.52
C ASP A 32 -14.49 -11.54 4.88
N THR A 33 -13.27 -12.05 4.90
CA THR A 33 -12.53 -12.32 6.14
C THR A 33 -12.30 -11.04 6.97
N ALA A 34 -11.85 -9.95 6.32
CA ALA A 34 -11.66 -8.68 7.01
C ALA A 34 -12.97 -8.14 7.61
N ALA A 35 -14.09 -8.28 6.89
CA ALA A 35 -15.41 -7.89 7.39
C ALA A 35 -15.85 -8.74 8.60
N GLU A 36 -15.63 -10.05 8.56
CA GLU A 36 -15.92 -10.96 9.68
C GLU A 36 -15.09 -10.66 10.92
N MET A 37 -13.84 -10.21 10.74
CA MET A 37 -12.98 -9.75 11.82
C MET A 37 -13.39 -8.39 12.40
N GLY A 38 -14.34 -7.69 11.78
CA GLY A 38 -14.77 -6.34 12.15
C GLY A 38 -13.77 -5.26 11.78
N ALA A 39 -12.92 -5.51 10.77
CA ALA A 39 -12.02 -4.49 10.24
C ALA A 39 -12.79 -3.41 9.47
N GLU A 40 -12.27 -2.18 9.50
CA GLU A 40 -12.84 -1.07 8.71
C GLU A 40 -12.26 -0.97 7.31
N ALA A 41 -11.07 -1.53 7.11
CA ALA A 41 -10.36 -1.49 5.83
C ALA A 41 -9.48 -2.73 5.62
N LEU A 42 -9.28 -3.06 4.33
CA LEU A 42 -8.25 -3.95 3.84
C LEU A 42 -7.31 -3.13 2.95
N THR A 43 -6.02 -3.18 3.22
CA THR A 43 -5.01 -2.37 2.52
C THR A 43 -3.77 -3.18 2.15
N GLY A 44 -2.73 -2.53 1.65
CA GLY A 44 -1.45 -3.13 1.28
C GLY A 44 -1.24 -3.22 -0.22
N VAL A 45 -0.44 -4.21 -0.65
CA VAL A 45 -0.13 -4.44 -2.07
C VAL A 45 -1.25 -5.28 -2.72
N ILE A 46 -2.49 -4.78 -2.62
CA ILE A 46 -3.69 -5.47 -3.14
C ILE A 46 -3.87 -5.34 -4.67
N TYR A 47 -2.96 -4.63 -5.31
CA TYR A 47 -2.92 -4.41 -6.77
C TYR A 47 -1.87 -5.27 -7.47
N GLY A 48 -1.06 -6.01 -6.73
CA GLY A 48 0.05 -6.82 -7.21
C GLY A 48 0.65 -7.69 -6.10
N GLY A 49 1.90 -8.04 -6.24
CA GLY A 49 2.62 -8.83 -5.25
C GLY A 49 4.04 -8.35 -5.00
N ILE A 50 4.53 -8.67 -3.81
CA ILE A 50 5.94 -8.46 -3.45
C ILE A 50 6.81 -9.38 -4.32
N GLY A 51 7.79 -8.80 -5.03
CA GLY A 51 8.64 -9.51 -5.99
C GLY A 51 8.14 -9.45 -7.44
N GLU A 52 7.01 -8.84 -7.72
CA GLU A 52 6.47 -8.68 -9.07
C GLU A 52 7.24 -7.64 -9.87
N ARG A 53 8.27 -8.09 -10.59
CA ARG A 53 9.17 -7.23 -11.37
C ARG A 53 9.44 -7.79 -12.75
N THR A 54 9.26 -6.97 -13.79
CA THR A 54 9.57 -7.32 -15.19
C THR A 54 10.90 -6.72 -15.66
N GLY A 55 11.52 -5.83 -14.88
CA GLY A 55 12.68 -5.04 -15.28
C GLY A 55 12.35 -3.92 -16.27
N LYS A 56 11.05 -3.64 -16.49
CA LYS A 56 10.52 -2.60 -17.36
C LYS A 56 9.42 -1.83 -16.63
N PRO A 57 9.09 -0.60 -17.06
CA PRO A 57 7.90 0.08 -16.60
C PRO A 57 6.63 -0.76 -16.84
N PRO A 58 5.57 -0.57 -16.04
CA PRO A 58 4.30 -1.26 -16.28
C PRO A 58 3.73 -0.88 -17.65
N THR A 59 3.13 -1.87 -18.31
CA THR A 59 2.40 -1.66 -19.55
C THR A 59 0.97 -1.18 -19.27
N GLU A 60 0.34 -0.53 -20.22
CA GLU A 60 -1.08 -0.14 -20.12
C GLU A 60 -1.98 -1.35 -19.90
N CYS A 61 -1.67 -2.49 -20.51
CA CYS A 61 -2.42 -3.73 -20.33
C CYS A 61 -2.34 -4.23 -18.88
N GLU A 62 -1.18 -4.19 -18.24
CA GLU A 62 -1.02 -4.54 -16.83
C GLU A 62 -1.81 -3.59 -15.94
N LEU A 63 -1.72 -2.28 -16.20
CA LEU A 63 -2.45 -1.27 -15.43
C LEU A 63 -3.97 -1.40 -15.61
N ASP A 64 -4.47 -1.73 -16.81
CA ASP A 64 -5.90 -1.99 -17.07
C ASP A 64 -6.38 -3.25 -16.36
N ASN A 65 -5.59 -4.31 -16.35
CA ASN A 65 -5.88 -5.54 -15.60
C ASN A 65 -5.98 -5.27 -14.09
N VAL A 66 -5.03 -4.51 -13.56
CA VAL A 66 -5.06 -4.06 -12.15
C VAL A 66 -6.30 -3.23 -11.86
N ALA A 67 -6.62 -2.24 -12.69
CA ALA A 67 -7.78 -1.37 -12.49
C ALA A 67 -9.10 -2.18 -12.52
N ARG A 68 -9.23 -3.13 -13.46
CA ARG A 68 -10.38 -4.01 -13.55
C ARG A 68 -10.55 -4.88 -12.30
N CYS A 69 -9.46 -5.44 -11.81
CA CYS A 69 -9.46 -6.25 -10.59
C CYS A 69 -9.86 -5.41 -9.38
N LEU A 70 -9.23 -4.25 -9.18
CA LEU A 70 -9.54 -3.34 -8.07
C LEU A 70 -10.98 -2.84 -8.12
N GLY A 71 -11.54 -2.54 -9.30
CA GLY A 71 -12.92 -2.11 -9.47
C GLY A 71 -13.93 -3.19 -9.04
N ALA A 72 -13.68 -4.45 -9.42
CA ALA A 72 -14.50 -5.57 -9.00
C ALA A 72 -14.39 -5.83 -7.48
N ALA A 73 -13.18 -5.76 -6.93
CA ALA A 73 -12.95 -5.88 -5.50
C ALA A 73 -13.60 -4.73 -4.71
N ALA A 74 -13.50 -3.48 -5.20
CA ALA A 74 -14.11 -2.31 -4.58
C ALA A 74 -15.64 -2.41 -4.52
N THR A 75 -16.28 -2.93 -5.60
CA THR A 75 -17.71 -3.19 -5.62
C THR A 75 -18.11 -4.19 -4.52
N HIS A 76 -17.37 -5.28 -4.37
CA HIS A 76 -17.60 -6.28 -3.32
C HIS A 76 -17.36 -5.69 -1.91
N ALA A 77 -16.24 -4.97 -1.73
CA ALA A 77 -15.90 -4.34 -0.46
C ALA A 77 -16.95 -3.32 -0.01
N LYS A 78 -17.51 -2.54 -0.95
CA LYS A 78 -18.59 -1.59 -0.65
C LYS A 78 -19.84 -2.30 -0.09
N ALA A 79 -20.20 -3.46 -0.64
CA ALA A 79 -21.31 -4.28 -0.14
C ALA A 79 -21.05 -4.87 1.26
N ARG A 80 -19.77 -5.04 1.64
CA ARG A 80 -19.34 -5.53 2.96
C ARG A 80 -19.04 -4.41 3.96
N GLY A 81 -19.15 -3.14 3.56
CA GLY A 81 -18.83 -1.99 4.39
C GLY A 81 -17.31 -1.80 4.63
N ILE A 82 -16.46 -2.37 3.77
CA ILE A 82 -14.99 -2.33 3.86
C ILE A 82 -14.44 -1.26 2.90
N LEU A 83 -13.47 -0.48 3.38
CA LEU A 83 -12.66 0.40 2.53
C LEU A 83 -11.45 -0.39 1.99
N LEU A 84 -11.01 -0.09 0.77
CA LEU A 84 -9.81 -0.69 0.18
C LEU A 84 -8.69 0.35 0.04
N GLY A 85 -7.50 0.01 0.54
CA GLY A 85 -6.31 0.86 0.44
C GLY A 85 -5.25 0.25 -0.47
N ILE A 86 -4.72 1.02 -1.41
CA ILE A 86 -3.56 0.64 -2.21
C ILE A 86 -2.31 1.27 -1.64
N GLU A 87 -1.28 0.46 -1.43
CA GLU A 87 0.00 0.88 -0.88
C GLU A 87 1.08 0.82 -1.95
N PRO A 88 1.49 1.96 -2.54
CA PRO A 88 2.63 1.98 -3.44
C PRO A 88 3.90 1.60 -2.66
N VAL A 89 4.59 0.58 -3.14
CA VAL A 89 5.82 0.08 -2.52
C VAL A 89 7.02 0.33 -3.44
N ASN A 90 8.24 0.24 -2.92
CA ASN A 90 9.44 0.58 -3.67
C ASN A 90 9.68 -0.33 -4.88
N ARG A 91 10.49 0.13 -5.83
CA ARG A 91 10.83 -0.55 -7.10
C ARG A 91 11.53 -1.89 -6.95
N TYR A 92 12.05 -2.20 -5.77
CA TYR A 92 12.66 -3.49 -5.49
C TYR A 92 11.61 -4.55 -5.16
N GLU A 93 10.40 -4.13 -4.81
CA GLU A 93 9.27 -4.98 -4.45
C GLU A 93 8.27 -5.14 -5.60
N THR A 94 7.95 -4.06 -6.33
CA THR A 94 7.10 -4.16 -7.53
C THR A 94 7.49 -3.12 -8.59
N HIS A 95 7.12 -3.40 -9.85
CA HIS A 95 7.27 -2.44 -10.95
C HIS A 95 5.98 -1.65 -11.24
N LEU A 96 4.86 -1.96 -10.55
CA LEU A 96 3.54 -1.45 -10.89
C LEU A 96 3.29 -0.03 -10.35
N LEU A 97 3.23 0.12 -9.02
CA LEU A 97 2.94 1.39 -8.37
C LEU A 97 3.98 1.66 -7.27
N ASN A 98 4.74 2.73 -7.40
CA ASN A 98 5.85 3.05 -6.51
C ASN A 98 5.71 4.41 -5.80
N THR A 99 4.85 5.30 -6.29
CA THR A 99 4.70 6.67 -5.77
C THR A 99 3.26 7.03 -5.45
N GLY A 100 3.07 8.03 -4.58
CA GLY A 100 1.74 8.57 -4.28
C GLY A 100 1.01 9.08 -5.53
N TRP A 101 1.75 9.64 -6.49
CA TRP A 101 1.19 10.05 -7.77
C TRP A 101 0.65 8.87 -8.59
N GLN A 102 1.40 7.76 -8.68
CA GLN A 102 0.95 6.56 -9.40
C GLN A 102 -0.25 5.92 -8.72
N ALA A 103 -0.26 5.87 -7.38
CA ALA A 103 -1.40 5.39 -6.63
C ALA A 103 -2.66 6.25 -6.88
N ARG A 104 -2.52 7.58 -6.88
CA ARG A 104 -3.60 8.50 -7.24
C ARG A 104 -4.13 8.23 -8.64
N ALA A 105 -3.25 8.14 -9.64
CA ALA A 105 -3.64 7.86 -11.03
C ALA A 105 -4.39 6.52 -11.16
N MET A 106 -4.00 5.50 -10.39
CA MET A 106 -4.69 4.21 -10.35
C MET A 106 -6.10 4.34 -9.74
N ILE A 107 -6.28 5.07 -8.63
CA ILE A 107 -7.60 5.32 -8.04
C ILE A 107 -8.52 6.06 -9.02
N GLU A 108 -8.00 7.09 -9.69
CA GLU A 108 -8.74 7.84 -10.71
C GLU A 108 -9.14 6.95 -11.90
N ARG A 109 -8.24 6.03 -12.34
CA ARG A 109 -8.53 5.03 -13.39
C ARG A 109 -9.63 4.06 -12.99
N VAL A 110 -9.65 3.61 -11.73
CA VAL A 110 -10.70 2.70 -11.21
C VAL A 110 -12.02 3.42 -10.99
N GLY A 111 -12.01 4.65 -10.49
CA GLY A 111 -13.18 5.48 -10.24
C GLY A 111 -14.08 4.99 -9.10
N ALA A 112 -13.57 4.21 -8.16
CA ALA A 112 -14.34 3.70 -7.02
C ALA A 112 -14.13 4.56 -5.78
N GLU A 113 -15.23 5.05 -5.18
CA GLU A 113 -15.23 5.99 -4.05
C GLU A 113 -14.69 5.41 -2.73
N ASN A 114 -14.72 4.08 -2.59
CA ASN A 114 -14.23 3.36 -1.41
C ASN A 114 -12.79 2.88 -1.54
N LEU A 115 -12.06 3.33 -2.56
CA LEU A 115 -10.61 3.19 -2.66
C LEU A 115 -9.90 4.36 -2.00
N PHE A 116 -8.79 4.09 -1.31
CA PHE A 116 -7.94 5.11 -0.72
C PHE A 116 -6.45 4.79 -0.92
N ILE A 117 -5.59 5.78 -0.66
CA ILE A 117 -4.14 5.62 -0.67
C ILE A 117 -3.66 5.34 0.76
N HIS A 118 -2.87 4.30 0.89
CA HIS A 118 -2.03 3.98 2.04
C HIS A 118 -0.59 4.31 1.64
N LEU A 119 0.09 5.21 2.34
CA LEU A 119 1.50 5.51 2.13
C LEU A 119 2.34 4.86 3.22
N ASP A 120 3.58 4.49 2.90
CA ASP A 120 4.58 4.03 3.85
C ASP A 120 5.85 4.89 3.69
N THR A 121 6.35 5.43 4.79
CA THR A 121 7.46 6.38 4.78
C THR A 121 8.80 5.76 4.36
N TYR A 122 8.99 4.46 4.56
CA TYR A 122 10.14 3.72 4.04
C TYR A 122 10.12 3.64 2.51
N HIS A 123 8.98 3.25 1.93
CA HIS A 123 8.84 3.19 0.48
C HIS A 123 8.97 4.58 -0.14
N MET A 124 8.36 5.59 0.46
CA MET A 124 8.48 6.99 0.02
C MET A 124 9.91 7.50 0.07
N HIS A 125 10.68 7.14 1.11
CA HIS A 125 12.09 7.53 1.23
C HIS A 125 12.93 7.03 0.04
N ILE A 126 12.61 5.89 -0.52
CA ILE A 126 13.30 5.30 -1.68
C ILE A 126 12.81 5.93 -3.00
N GLU A 127 11.51 6.17 -3.14
CA GLU A 127 10.88 6.44 -4.43
C GLU A 127 10.57 7.91 -4.70
N GLU A 128 10.18 8.67 -3.69
CA GLU A 128 9.76 10.05 -3.88
C GLU A 128 10.95 10.99 -4.03
N LYS A 129 10.90 11.91 -4.98
CA LYS A 129 11.94 12.94 -5.14
C LYS A 129 11.89 14.03 -4.06
N GLY A 130 10.81 14.05 -3.29
CA GLY A 130 10.56 14.85 -2.11
C GLY A 130 9.38 14.23 -1.40
N ILE A 131 9.56 13.84 -0.14
CA ILE A 131 8.54 13.07 0.59
C ILE A 131 7.25 13.86 0.76
N ALA A 132 7.34 15.18 0.98
CA ALA A 132 6.18 16.07 1.01
C ALA A 132 5.43 16.09 -0.32
N GLN A 133 6.13 16.00 -1.45
CA GLN A 133 5.52 15.99 -2.78
C GLN A 133 4.65 14.74 -2.98
N GLY A 134 5.10 13.57 -2.51
CA GLY A 134 4.33 12.33 -2.54
C GLY A 134 3.04 12.44 -1.71
N ILE A 135 3.13 13.00 -0.50
CA ILE A 135 1.96 13.26 0.37
C ILE A 135 0.97 14.22 -0.30
N LEU A 136 1.48 15.34 -0.87
CA LEU A 136 0.64 16.31 -1.58
C LEU A 136 -0.03 15.72 -2.80
N ALA A 137 0.65 14.85 -3.55
CA ALA A 137 0.09 14.16 -4.71
C ALA A 137 -1.07 13.23 -4.31
N ALA A 138 -0.95 12.55 -3.17
CA ALA A 138 -1.93 11.60 -2.66
C ALA A 138 -3.09 12.24 -1.88
N ARG A 139 -3.02 13.53 -1.50
CA ARG A 139 -3.83 14.21 -0.48
C ARG A 139 -5.34 13.93 -0.52
N GLU A 140 -5.94 13.86 -1.72
CA GLU A 140 -7.40 13.71 -1.88
C GLU A 140 -7.90 12.32 -1.49
N HIS A 141 -7.02 11.32 -1.62
CA HIS A 141 -7.33 9.91 -1.36
C HIS A 141 -6.54 9.33 -0.18
N LEU A 142 -5.65 10.11 0.44
CA LEU A 142 -4.79 9.62 1.51
C LEU A 142 -5.59 9.42 2.80
N ARG A 143 -5.62 8.18 3.31
CA ARG A 143 -6.35 7.83 4.54
C ARG A 143 -5.53 7.07 5.57
N TYR A 144 -4.40 6.50 5.17
CA TYR A 144 -3.59 5.66 6.06
C TYR A 144 -2.11 5.80 5.75
N ILE A 145 -1.28 5.78 6.78
CA ILE A 145 0.17 5.89 6.64
C ILE A 145 0.85 4.92 7.60
N HIS A 146 1.77 4.11 7.08
CA HIS A 146 2.78 3.43 7.87
C HIS A 146 3.95 4.38 8.15
N LEU A 147 4.25 4.55 9.43
CA LEU A 147 5.42 5.27 9.91
C LEU A 147 6.56 4.26 10.05
N SER A 148 7.41 4.19 9.06
CA SER A 148 8.49 3.22 8.95
C SER A 148 9.81 3.95 8.67
N GLU A 149 10.89 3.55 9.34
CA GLU A 149 12.20 4.16 9.17
C GLU A 149 12.90 3.64 7.90
N SER A 150 13.94 4.35 7.45
CA SER A 150 14.71 4.03 6.25
C SER A 150 15.40 2.66 6.29
N ASP A 151 15.57 2.09 7.46
CA ASP A 151 16.13 0.75 7.71
C ASP A 151 15.11 -0.23 8.31
N ARG A 152 13.81 0.14 8.36
CA ARG A 152 12.73 -0.60 9.01
C ARG A 152 12.88 -0.71 10.54
N GLY A 153 13.78 0.09 11.12
CA GLY A 153 14.04 0.15 12.56
C GLY A 153 13.14 1.13 13.31
N VAL A 154 13.71 1.77 14.32
CA VAL A 154 12.98 2.72 15.19
C VAL A 154 12.80 4.06 14.47
N PRO A 155 11.57 4.55 14.27
CA PRO A 155 11.33 5.86 13.68
C PRO A 155 12.12 6.98 14.38
N GLY A 156 12.80 7.80 13.58
CA GLY A 156 13.67 8.89 14.05
C GLY A 156 15.11 8.46 14.35
N LYS A 157 15.50 7.22 14.08
CA LYS A 157 16.89 6.73 14.24
C LYS A 157 17.61 6.51 12.90
N GLY A 158 16.94 6.69 11.79
CA GLY A 158 17.48 6.54 10.44
C GLY A 158 17.51 7.86 9.64
N ASN A 159 17.17 7.77 8.37
CA ASN A 159 17.31 8.87 7.40
C ASN A 159 15.97 9.44 6.89
N VAL A 160 14.85 8.99 7.43
CA VAL A 160 13.54 9.53 7.03
C VAL A 160 13.38 10.96 7.54
N SER A 161 12.93 11.87 6.67
CA SER A 161 12.70 13.29 7.02
C SER A 161 11.36 13.47 7.73
N TRP A 162 11.31 13.20 9.04
CA TRP A 162 10.09 13.24 9.85
C TRP A 162 9.45 14.62 9.90
N ASP A 163 10.24 15.69 9.99
CA ASP A 163 9.74 17.07 10.01
C ASP A 163 9.03 17.41 8.69
N GLU A 164 9.56 16.94 7.56
CA GLU A 164 8.93 17.12 6.25
C GLU A 164 7.60 16.35 6.15
N ILE A 165 7.57 15.11 6.67
CA ILE A 165 6.36 14.28 6.69
C ILE A 165 5.27 14.96 7.53
N TYR A 166 5.55 15.27 8.79
CA TYR A 166 4.56 15.88 9.67
C TYR A 166 4.13 17.27 9.20
N GLY A 167 5.06 18.05 8.64
CA GLY A 167 4.76 19.34 8.02
C GLY A 167 3.79 19.20 6.85
N ALA A 168 4.01 18.22 5.96
CA ALA A 168 3.13 17.96 4.82
C ALA A 168 1.75 17.45 5.26
N LEU A 169 1.70 16.54 6.24
CA LEU A 169 0.44 16.03 6.79
C LEU A 169 -0.38 17.13 7.46
N ALA A 170 0.26 18.03 8.20
CA ALA A 170 -0.39 19.18 8.79
C ALA A 170 -0.93 20.13 7.71
N ALA A 171 -0.14 20.40 6.67
CA ALA A 171 -0.51 21.29 5.57
C ALA A 171 -1.76 20.81 4.80
N ILE A 172 -1.93 19.48 4.63
CA ILE A 172 -3.12 18.91 3.98
C ILE A 172 -4.28 18.68 4.96
N GLY A 173 -4.12 18.99 6.25
CA GLY A 173 -5.13 18.72 7.26
C GLY A 173 -5.45 17.23 7.45
N PHE A 174 -4.45 16.36 7.36
CA PHE A 174 -4.64 14.90 7.44
C PHE A 174 -5.37 14.49 8.72
N ARG A 175 -6.34 13.57 8.58
CA ARG A 175 -7.17 13.02 9.67
C ARG A 175 -7.28 11.50 9.62
N GLY A 176 -6.47 10.86 8.77
CA GLY A 176 -6.45 9.40 8.61
C GLY A 176 -5.72 8.66 9.72
N GLY A 177 -5.54 7.37 9.54
CA GLY A 177 -4.83 6.50 10.46
C GLY A 177 -3.31 6.60 10.29
N LEU A 178 -2.59 6.50 11.41
CA LEU A 178 -1.15 6.34 11.46
C LEU A 178 -0.84 5.04 12.21
N ALA A 179 0.01 4.21 11.66
CA ALA A 179 0.51 3.01 12.34
C ALA A 179 2.03 2.92 12.21
N MET A 180 2.68 2.50 13.27
CA MET A 180 4.11 2.23 13.23
C MET A 180 4.35 0.87 12.57
N GLU A 181 5.23 0.84 11.57
CA GLU A 181 5.71 -0.38 10.94
C GLU A 181 7.23 -0.49 11.15
N SER A 182 7.64 -1.43 11.99
CA SER A 182 9.03 -1.65 12.35
C SER A 182 9.31 -3.13 12.50
N PHE A 183 10.42 -3.59 11.93
CA PHE A 183 10.77 -5.03 11.84
C PHE A 183 11.98 -5.37 12.71
N MET A 184 12.03 -4.86 13.93
CA MET A 184 13.08 -5.17 14.89
C MET A 184 12.93 -6.59 15.45
N ASN A 185 14.05 -7.26 15.68
CA ASN A 185 14.10 -8.59 16.29
C ASN A 185 13.23 -9.66 15.59
N MET A 186 13.24 -9.64 14.27
CA MET A 186 12.53 -10.62 13.45
C MET A 186 13.23 -11.98 13.48
N PRO A 187 12.49 -13.11 13.47
CA PRO A 187 13.06 -14.41 13.19
C PRO A 187 13.79 -14.44 11.84
N PRO A 188 14.93 -15.17 11.73
CA PRO A 188 15.79 -15.12 10.54
C PRO A 188 15.07 -15.36 9.21
N GLU A 189 14.11 -16.25 9.19
CA GLU A 189 13.31 -16.60 8.00
C GLU A 189 12.46 -15.42 7.50
N PHE A 190 11.91 -14.62 8.41
CA PHE A 190 11.17 -13.41 8.06
C PHE A 190 12.12 -12.25 7.73
N ALA A 191 13.19 -12.11 8.48
CA ALA A 191 14.22 -11.09 8.25
C ALA A 191 14.81 -11.21 6.84
N PHE A 192 15.07 -12.44 6.37
CA PHE A 192 15.53 -12.70 5.01
C PHE A 192 14.51 -12.25 3.96
N GLY A 193 13.24 -12.63 4.12
CA GLY A 193 12.17 -12.26 3.19
C GLY A 193 11.93 -10.75 3.08
N LEU A 194 12.16 -10.02 4.18
CA LEU A 194 11.99 -8.55 4.27
C LEU A 194 13.30 -7.79 4.04
N SER A 195 14.42 -8.48 3.81
CA SER A 195 15.76 -7.88 3.65
C SER A 195 16.24 -7.07 4.87
N VAL A 196 15.81 -7.45 6.08
CA VAL A 196 16.15 -6.79 7.36
C VAL A 196 17.00 -7.70 8.26
N TRP A 197 17.90 -8.49 7.69
CA TRP A 197 18.79 -9.41 8.42
C TRP A 197 19.91 -8.72 9.20
N ARG A 198 20.12 -7.43 8.97
CA ARG A 198 21.09 -6.62 9.71
C ARG A 198 20.39 -6.01 10.94
N PRO A 199 21.07 -5.94 12.11
CA PRO A 199 20.52 -5.22 13.26
C PRO A 199 20.19 -3.76 12.92
N VAL A 200 19.04 -3.30 13.33
CA VAL A 200 18.50 -1.95 13.10
C VAL A 200 18.26 -1.24 14.42
#